data_fdc38105ebdf161f8baa26d553458499
#
_entry.id   fdc38105ebdf161f8baa26d553458499
#
_cell.length_a   1.000
_cell.length_b   1.000
_cell.length_c   1.000
_cell.angle_alpha   90.00
_cell.angle_beta   90.00
_cell.angle_gamma   90.00
#
_symmetry.space_group_name_H-M   'P 1'
#
loop_
_entity.id
_entity.type
_entity.pdbx_description
1 polymer ?
#
loop_
_entity_poly.entity_id
_entity_poly.type
_entity_poly.pdbx_seq_one_letter_code
_entity_poly.pdbx_strand_id
1 'polypeptide(L)'
;LPQDNQLLDDTDPDKFIAKMGAEAIEELLTGLDLDALSYELRDRANNDGSMQRKAEALKRLQVVENFRASKGKNRPEWMILHVVPVTPPELRPLVPLDGGRFATSDLNDLYRRVIIRNNRLKRLVEIKAPDVILRNEKRMLQEAVDSLFDNSKKTTAIKSDANRPLKSLSDSLKGKQGRFRQNLLG
;
A
#
# COMPACT_ATOMS: atom_id res chain seq x y z
N LEU A 1 31.39 -9.37 -3.12
CA LEU A 1 30.41 -8.49 -2.44
C LEU A 1 29.35 -9.22 -1.59
N PRO A 2 28.64 -10.32 -2.00
CA PRO A 2 27.65 -10.96 -1.14
C PRO A 2 28.26 -11.73 0.05
N GLN A 3 29.44 -12.30 -0.10
CA GLN A 3 30.08 -13.09 0.95
C GLN A 3 30.72 -12.19 2.01
N ASP A 4 31.37 -11.12 1.60
CA ASP A 4 31.98 -10.16 2.52
C ASP A 4 30.92 -9.42 3.36
N ASN A 5 29.77 -9.12 2.78
CA ASN A 5 28.67 -8.45 3.47
C ASN A 5 28.01 -9.33 4.57
N GLN A 6 28.09 -10.65 4.47
CA GLN A 6 27.56 -11.58 5.49
C GLN A 6 28.49 -11.72 6.71
N LEU A 7 29.78 -11.35 6.54
CA LEU A 7 30.76 -11.37 7.62
C LEU A 7 30.76 -10.09 8.46
N LEU A 8 30.11 -9.02 7.98
CA LEU A 8 30.00 -7.75 8.68
C LEU A 8 28.87 -7.80 9.74
N ASP A 9 29.15 -7.22 10.88
CA ASP A 9 28.17 -7.10 11.97
C ASP A 9 27.02 -6.15 11.57
N ASP A 10 25.83 -6.31 12.16
CA ASP A 10 24.65 -5.48 11.82
C ASP A 10 24.86 -3.98 12.14
N THR A 11 25.85 -3.69 12.99
CA THR A 11 26.23 -2.32 13.38
C THR A 11 27.35 -1.72 12.51
N ASP A 12 27.92 -2.49 11.59
CA ASP A 12 29.03 -2.02 10.75
C ASP A 12 28.51 -1.00 9.70
N PRO A 13 29.07 0.22 9.64
CA PRO A 13 28.65 1.24 8.69
C PRO A 13 28.90 0.87 7.23
N ASP A 14 29.82 -0.06 6.95
CA ASP A 14 30.11 -0.54 5.60
C ASP A 14 29.20 -1.70 5.17
N LYS A 15 28.33 -2.18 6.06
CA LYS A 15 27.39 -3.24 5.74
C LYS A 15 26.30 -2.74 4.77
N PHE A 16 26.27 -3.33 3.59
CA PHE A 16 25.19 -3.08 2.63
C PHE A 16 23.88 -3.71 3.10
N ILE A 17 22.90 -2.88 3.42
CA ILE A 17 21.57 -3.30 3.84
C ILE A 17 20.60 -3.13 2.67
N ALA A 18 20.03 -4.23 2.18
CA ALA A 18 18.98 -4.22 1.17
C ALA A 18 17.70 -4.84 1.72
N LYS A 19 16.69 -4.04 1.91
CA LYS A 19 15.35 -4.46 2.36
C LYS A 19 14.34 -4.25 1.25
N MET A 20 13.23 -4.99 1.27
CA MET A 20 12.19 -4.93 0.24
C MET A 20 10.80 -4.76 0.86
N GLY A 21 9.92 -4.09 0.08
CA GLY A 21 8.50 -4.01 0.40
C GLY A 21 8.14 -2.99 1.48
N ALA A 22 6.97 -3.17 2.08
CA ALA A 22 6.40 -2.25 3.05
C ALA A 22 7.25 -2.11 4.32
N GLU A 23 7.88 -3.19 4.78
CA GLU A 23 8.74 -3.19 5.96
C GLU A 23 9.95 -2.24 5.81
N ALA A 24 10.54 -2.20 4.59
CA ALA A 24 11.65 -1.29 4.29
C ALA A 24 11.20 0.19 4.30
N ILE A 25 10.02 0.46 3.75
CA ILE A 25 9.46 1.81 3.71
C ILE A 25 9.08 2.27 5.12
N GLU A 26 8.51 1.39 5.93
CA GLU A 26 8.17 1.68 7.33
C GLU A 26 9.39 2.08 8.14
N GLU A 27 10.47 1.35 8.01
CA GLU A 27 11.72 1.66 8.70
C GLU A 27 12.29 3.02 8.28
N LEU A 28 12.28 3.33 6.97
CA LEU A 28 12.67 4.65 6.46
C LEU A 28 11.79 5.78 7.00
N LEU A 29 10.47 5.54 7.10
CA LEU A 29 9.53 6.53 7.61
C LEU A 29 9.68 6.74 9.12
N THR A 30 9.97 5.67 9.87
CA THR A 30 10.21 5.73 11.32
C THR A 30 11.47 6.51 11.66
N GLY A 31 12.54 6.35 10.86
CA GLY A 31 13.81 7.08 11.02
C GLY A 31 13.81 8.49 10.45
N LEU A 32 12.69 8.99 9.90
CA LEU A 32 12.63 10.28 9.22
C LEU A 32 12.56 11.44 10.19
N ASP A 33 13.56 12.34 10.17
CA ASP A 33 13.49 13.63 10.84
C ASP A 33 12.76 14.66 9.98
N LEU A 34 11.50 14.93 10.34
CA LEU A 34 10.65 15.88 9.62
C LEU A 34 11.14 17.33 9.73
N ASP A 35 11.79 17.70 10.83
CA ASP A 35 12.29 19.07 11.03
C ASP A 35 13.51 19.32 10.14
N ALA A 36 14.48 18.42 10.15
CA ALA A 36 15.65 18.50 9.27
C ALA A 36 15.25 18.48 7.79
N LEU A 37 14.34 17.57 7.40
CA LEU A 37 13.85 17.48 6.02
C LEU A 37 13.11 18.73 5.57
N SER A 38 12.35 19.37 6.45
CA SER A 38 11.68 20.65 6.16
C SER A 38 12.67 21.77 5.85
N TYR A 39 13.73 21.90 6.64
CA TYR A 39 14.78 22.89 6.40
C TYR A 39 15.49 22.63 5.07
N GLU A 40 15.88 21.40 4.79
CA GLU A 40 16.52 21.02 3.53
C GLU A 40 15.65 21.35 2.31
N LEU A 41 14.37 20.99 2.36
CA LEU A 41 13.44 21.25 1.25
C LEU A 41 13.16 22.72 1.03
N ARG A 42 13.14 23.54 2.10
CA ARG A 42 13.02 25.00 2.00
C ARG A 42 14.25 25.61 1.35
N ASP A 43 15.44 25.17 1.75
CA ASP A 43 16.69 25.61 1.14
C ASP A 43 16.73 25.27 -0.34
N ARG A 44 16.41 24.05 -0.73
CA ARG A 44 16.31 23.63 -2.15
C ARG A 44 15.27 24.43 -2.92
N ALA A 45 14.10 24.70 -2.34
CA ALA A 45 13.05 25.48 -3.00
C ALA A 45 13.49 26.92 -3.28
N ASN A 46 14.33 27.52 -2.42
CA ASN A 46 14.83 28.88 -2.59
C ASN A 46 16.05 28.95 -3.50
N ASN A 47 17.01 28.07 -3.33
CA ASN A 47 18.37 28.21 -3.86
C ASN A 47 18.67 27.34 -5.09
N ASP A 48 17.83 26.32 -5.45
CA ASP A 48 18.08 25.50 -6.62
C ASP A 48 18.00 26.31 -7.93
N GLY A 49 18.93 26.08 -8.84
CA GLY A 49 18.95 26.76 -10.17
C GLY A 49 17.87 26.32 -11.13
N SER A 50 17.18 25.21 -10.89
CA SER A 50 16.18 24.64 -11.78
C SER A 50 14.75 24.89 -11.27
N MET A 51 13.92 25.52 -12.07
CA MET A 51 12.49 25.74 -11.78
C MET A 51 11.73 24.44 -11.54
N GLN A 52 12.07 23.37 -12.27
CA GLN A 52 11.43 22.07 -12.10
C GLN A 52 11.75 21.46 -10.72
N ARG A 53 13.01 21.50 -10.30
CA ARG A 53 13.43 21.00 -8.98
C ARG A 53 12.84 21.83 -7.84
N LYS A 54 12.75 23.17 -7.99
CA LYS A 54 12.04 24.02 -7.04
C LYS A 54 10.57 23.62 -6.87
N ALA A 55 9.87 23.41 -7.97
CA ALA A 55 8.45 22.99 -7.93
C ALA A 55 8.26 21.61 -7.27
N GLU A 56 9.19 20.69 -7.52
CA GLU A 56 9.19 19.38 -6.89
C GLU A 56 9.48 19.46 -5.39
N ALA A 57 10.47 20.27 -5.00
CA ALA A 57 10.79 20.52 -3.60
C ALA A 57 9.61 21.15 -2.84
N LEU A 58 8.88 22.09 -3.45
CA LEU A 58 7.69 22.70 -2.86
C LEU A 58 6.55 21.68 -2.66
N LYS A 59 6.31 20.78 -3.63
CA LYS A 59 5.30 19.71 -3.48
C LYS A 59 5.65 18.78 -2.32
N ARG A 60 6.91 18.38 -2.20
CA ARG A 60 7.38 17.54 -1.08
C ARG A 60 7.28 18.28 0.24
N LEU A 61 7.70 19.55 0.28
CA LEU A 61 7.63 20.40 1.46
C LEU A 61 6.19 20.48 2.00
N GLN A 62 5.20 20.64 1.12
CA GLN A 62 3.80 20.68 1.54
C GLN A 62 3.38 19.44 2.32
N VAL A 63 3.80 18.25 1.88
CA VAL A 63 3.51 16.99 2.58
C VAL A 63 4.22 16.95 3.93
N VAL A 64 5.50 17.32 3.98
CA VAL A 64 6.31 17.34 5.20
C VAL A 64 5.71 18.30 6.23
N GLU A 65 5.31 19.52 5.82
CA GLU A 65 4.69 20.51 6.70
C GLU A 65 3.34 20.02 7.25
N ASN A 66 2.55 19.30 6.45
CA ASN A 66 1.29 18.70 6.93
C ASN A 66 1.55 17.66 8.04
N PHE A 67 2.59 16.84 7.92
CA PHE A 67 2.98 15.91 8.98
C PHE A 67 3.51 16.66 10.21
N ARG A 68 4.32 17.70 10.03
CA ARG A 68 4.81 18.55 11.14
C ARG A 68 3.66 19.24 11.88
N ALA A 69 2.71 19.83 11.16
CA ALA A 69 1.53 20.48 11.75
C ALA A 69 0.63 19.51 12.52
N SER A 70 0.61 18.24 12.12
CA SER A 70 -0.14 17.18 12.81
C SER A 70 0.67 16.41 13.85
N LYS A 71 1.83 16.92 14.26
CA LYS A 71 2.74 16.28 15.22
C LYS A 71 1.98 15.81 16.48
N GLY A 72 2.10 14.53 16.78
CA GLY A 72 1.37 13.87 17.88
C GLY A 72 0.01 13.27 17.51
N LYS A 73 -0.61 13.67 16.38
CA LYS A 73 -1.87 13.09 15.90
C LYS A 73 -1.66 12.11 14.75
N ASN A 74 -0.70 12.40 13.86
CA ASN A 74 -0.34 11.54 12.73
C ASN A 74 1.16 11.35 12.68
N ARG A 75 1.58 10.12 12.40
CA ARG A 75 2.98 9.75 12.21
C ARG A 75 3.19 9.26 10.78
N PRO A 76 4.35 9.54 10.14
CA PRO A 76 4.63 9.11 8.77
C PRO A 76 4.53 7.59 8.58
N GLU A 77 5.00 6.80 9.56
CA GLU A 77 4.97 5.33 9.52
C GLU A 77 3.55 4.75 9.47
N TRP A 78 2.52 5.49 9.88
CA TRP A 78 1.11 5.06 9.77
C TRP A 78 0.58 5.02 8.34
N MET A 79 1.37 5.45 7.36
CA MET A 79 1.08 5.22 5.94
C MET A 79 1.18 3.74 5.57
N ILE A 80 1.87 2.94 6.38
CA ILE A 80 1.96 1.49 6.23
C ILE A 80 0.84 0.82 7.04
N LEU A 81 0.04 0.01 6.35
CA LEU A 81 -1.10 -0.68 6.96
C LEU A 81 -0.70 -2.06 7.47
N HIS A 82 -0.80 -2.29 8.77
CA HIS A 82 -0.66 -3.62 9.40
C HIS A 82 -1.98 -4.39 9.43
N VAL A 83 -3.10 -3.66 9.47
CA VAL A 83 -4.45 -4.21 9.52
C VAL A 83 -5.27 -3.61 8.40
N VAL A 84 -5.82 -4.47 7.54
CA VAL A 84 -6.69 -4.05 6.45
C VAL A 84 -8.13 -3.99 6.95
N PRO A 85 -8.82 -2.83 6.84
CA PRO A 85 -10.21 -2.72 7.24
C PRO A 85 -11.11 -3.54 6.31
N VAL A 86 -12.09 -4.22 6.90
CA VAL A 86 -13.06 -5.03 6.17
C VAL A 86 -14.41 -4.33 6.20
N THR A 87 -15.00 -4.10 5.03
CA THR A 87 -16.36 -3.54 4.94
C THR A 87 -17.40 -4.50 5.52
N PRO A 88 -18.46 -4.00 6.18
CA PRO A 88 -19.54 -4.82 6.68
C PRO A 88 -20.19 -5.68 5.58
N PRO A 89 -20.70 -6.89 5.92
CA PRO A 89 -21.32 -7.79 4.95
C PRO A 89 -22.49 -7.18 4.19
N GLU A 90 -23.25 -6.27 4.82
CA GLU A 90 -24.40 -5.58 4.24
C GLU A 90 -24.01 -4.71 3.03
N LEU A 91 -22.78 -4.20 3.00
CA LEU A 91 -22.26 -3.39 1.88
C LEU A 91 -21.68 -4.25 0.74
N ARG A 92 -21.52 -5.56 0.96
CA ARG A 92 -21.03 -6.54 -0.04
C ARG A 92 -21.84 -7.83 -0.02
N PRO A 93 -23.17 -7.73 -0.24
CA PRO A 93 -24.07 -8.86 -0.02
C PRO A 93 -23.82 -10.02 -0.97
N LEU A 94 -24.19 -11.21 -0.50
CA LEU A 94 -24.33 -12.43 -1.29
C LEU A 94 -25.83 -12.67 -1.51
N VAL A 95 -26.27 -12.52 -2.75
CA VAL A 95 -27.71 -12.62 -3.11
C VAL A 95 -27.97 -13.92 -3.85
N PRO A 96 -28.90 -14.75 -3.37
CA PRO A 96 -29.31 -15.95 -4.11
C PRO A 96 -30.05 -15.55 -5.39
N LEU A 97 -29.73 -16.23 -6.47
CA LEU A 97 -30.41 -16.14 -7.76
C LEU A 97 -31.24 -17.40 -8.01
N ASP A 98 -32.21 -17.30 -8.92
CA ASP A 98 -32.95 -18.45 -9.38
C ASP A 98 -32.03 -19.55 -9.95
N GLY A 99 -32.30 -20.81 -9.63
CA GLY A 99 -31.48 -21.96 -10.05
C GLY A 99 -30.29 -22.27 -9.15
N GLY A 100 -30.31 -21.82 -7.88
CA GLY A 100 -29.30 -22.18 -6.85
C GLY A 100 -27.94 -21.51 -7.03
N ARG A 101 -27.85 -20.51 -7.90
CA ARG A 101 -26.64 -19.68 -8.08
C ARG A 101 -26.69 -18.47 -7.14
N PHE A 102 -25.51 -17.95 -6.81
CA PHE A 102 -25.37 -16.74 -5.99
C PHE A 102 -24.69 -15.64 -6.80
N ALA A 103 -25.24 -14.43 -6.73
CA ALA A 103 -24.56 -13.21 -7.13
C ALA A 103 -23.80 -12.65 -5.94
N THR A 104 -22.54 -12.35 -6.14
CA THR A 104 -21.68 -11.79 -5.11
C THR A 104 -21.08 -10.46 -5.55
N SER A 105 -20.80 -9.58 -4.60
CA SER A 105 -20.04 -8.36 -4.86
C SER A 105 -18.61 -8.71 -5.28
N ASP A 106 -18.05 -7.95 -6.22
CA ASP A 106 -16.64 -8.06 -6.64
C ASP A 106 -15.67 -7.90 -5.45
N LEU A 107 -16.06 -7.13 -4.42
CA LEU A 107 -15.27 -6.95 -3.20
C LEU A 107 -15.03 -8.27 -2.44
N ASN A 108 -16.00 -9.18 -2.42
CA ASN A 108 -15.83 -10.48 -1.76
C ASN A 108 -14.71 -11.29 -2.40
N ASP A 109 -14.57 -11.22 -3.70
CA ASP A 109 -13.50 -11.89 -4.44
C ASP A 109 -12.14 -11.27 -4.17
N LEU A 110 -12.07 -9.94 -4.10
CA LEU A 110 -10.85 -9.22 -3.78
C LEU A 110 -10.40 -9.50 -2.33
N TYR A 111 -11.31 -9.47 -1.34
CA TYR A 111 -11.00 -9.86 0.04
C TYR A 111 -10.55 -11.31 0.15
N ARG A 112 -11.23 -12.24 -0.55
CA ARG A 112 -10.86 -13.65 -0.57
C ARG A 112 -9.42 -13.84 -1.06
N ARG A 113 -9.00 -13.11 -2.09
CA ARG A 113 -7.62 -13.16 -2.61
C ARG A 113 -6.61 -12.69 -1.57
N VAL A 114 -6.89 -11.60 -0.86
CA VAL A 114 -6.02 -11.10 0.22
C VAL A 114 -5.89 -12.14 1.33
N ILE A 115 -7.01 -12.71 1.79
CA ILE A 115 -7.02 -13.72 2.86
C ILE A 115 -6.22 -14.97 2.46
N ILE A 116 -6.43 -15.48 1.26
CA ILE A 116 -5.72 -16.67 0.76
C ILE A 116 -4.22 -16.42 0.70
N ARG A 117 -3.79 -15.26 0.16
CA ARG A 117 -2.37 -14.88 0.08
C ARG A 117 -1.75 -14.71 1.46
N ASN A 118 -2.46 -14.04 2.37
CA ASN A 118 -2.00 -13.85 3.75
C ASN A 118 -1.83 -15.20 4.48
N ASN A 119 -2.82 -16.10 4.39
CA ASN A 119 -2.74 -17.42 5.02
C ASN A 119 -1.61 -18.26 4.43
N ARG A 120 -1.37 -18.16 3.12
CA ARG A 120 -0.25 -18.84 2.47
C ARG A 120 1.09 -18.28 2.94
N LEU A 121 1.25 -16.97 3.01
CA LEU A 121 2.45 -16.34 3.52
C LEU A 121 2.71 -16.75 4.97
N LYS A 122 1.68 -16.72 5.84
CA LYS A 122 1.79 -17.17 7.23
C LYS A 122 2.33 -18.59 7.33
N ARG A 123 1.77 -19.52 6.56
CA ARG A 123 2.24 -20.92 6.53
C ARG A 123 3.68 -21.04 6.04
N LEU A 124 4.08 -20.27 5.02
CA LEU A 124 5.46 -20.27 4.52
C LEU A 124 6.46 -19.72 5.55
N VAL A 125 6.08 -18.73 6.33
CA VAL A 125 6.90 -18.21 7.44
C VAL A 125 7.03 -19.27 8.55
N GLU A 126 5.93 -19.94 8.93
CA GLU A 126 5.92 -21.00 9.96
C GLU A 126 6.86 -22.16 9.62
N ILE A 127 6.91 -22.58 8.34
CA ILE A 127 7.82 -23.66 7.88
C ILE A 127 9.22 -23.15 7.53
N LYS A 128 9.54 -21.89 7.80
CA LYS A 128 10.84 -21.26 7.48
C LYS A 128 11.26 -21.48 6.02
N ALA A 129 10.35 -21.22 5.09
CA ALA A 129 10.61 -21.33 3.67
C ALA A 129 11.77 -20.42 3.22
N PRO A 130 12.50 -20.75 2.13
CA PRO A 130 13.58 -19.92 1.59
C PRO A 130 13.13 -18.48 1.30
N ASP A 131 14.00 -17.50 1.54
CA ASP A 131 13.73 -16.06 1.37
C ASP A 131 13.17 -15.69 0.00
N VAL A 132 13.66 -16.33 -1.05
CA VAL A 132 13.19 -16.09 -2.43
C VAL A 132 11.69 -16.35 -2.56
N ILE A 133 11.19 -17.42 -1.92
CA ILE A 133 9.78 -17.79 -1.92
C ILE A 133 8.98 -16.81 -1.07
N LEU A 134 9.49 -16.45 0.12
CA LEU A 134 8.85 -15.48 1.00
C LEU A 134 8.72 -14.10 0.34
N ARG A 135 9.79 -13.61 -0.31
CA ARG A 135 9.77 -12.32 -1.05
C ARG A 135 8.72 -12.33 -2.16
N ASN A 136 8.64 -13.41 -2.93
CA ASN A 136 7.64 -13.51 -3.99
C ASN A 136 6.21 -13.53 -3.43
N GLU A 137 5.96 -14.25 -2.34
CA GLU A 137 4.62 -14.30 -1.75
C GLU A 137 4.25 -12.95 -1.08
N LYS A 138 5.21 -12.25 -0.43
CA LYS A 138 5.01 -10.87 0.06
C LYS A 138 4.62 -9.92 -1.08
N ARG A 139 5.29 -10.01 -2.24
CA ARG A 139 4.93 -9.24 -3.44
C ARG A 139 3.52 -9.55 -3.92
N MET A 140 3.14 -10.82 -3.98
CA MET A 140 1.81 -11.23 -4.40
C MET A 140 0.72 -10.79 -3.42
N LEU A 141 1.01 -10.76 -2.12
CA LEU A 141 0.10 -10.21 -1.10
C LEU A 141 -0.07 -8.70 -1.29
N GLN A 142 1.01 -7.97 -1.52
CA GLN A 142 0.96 -6.53 -1.82
C GLN A 142 0.10 -6.26 -3.06
N GLU A 143 0.27 -7.03 -4.12
CA GLU A 143 -0.55 -6.91 -5.34
C GLU A 143 -2.04 -7.16 -5.08
N ALA A 144 -2.37 -8.12 -4.21
CA ALA A 144 -3.76 -8.39 -3.83
C ALA A 144 -4.37 -7.22 -3.04
N VAL A 145 -3.63 -6.64 -2.10
CA VAL A 145 -4.08 -5.48 -1.32
C VAL A 145 -4.23 -4.25 -2.21
N ASP A 146 -3.27 -3.97 -3.10
CA ASP A 146 -3.35 -2.86 -4.05
C ASP A 146 -4.60 -2.97 -4.93
N SER A 147 -4.92 -4.18 -5.39
CA SER A 147 -6.11 -4.41 -6.22
C SER A 147 -7.42 -4.27 -5.45
N LEU A 148 -7.41 -4.56 -4.15
CA LEU A 148 -8.56 -4.31 -3.27
C LEU A 148 -8.82 -2.81 -3.13
N PHE A 149 -7.78 -2.00 -2.98
CA PHE A 149 -7.92 -0.54 -2.85
C PHE A 149 -8.21 0.16 -4.17
N ASP A 150 -7.42 -0.08 -5.21
CA ASP A 150 -7.63 0.50 -6.55
C ASP A 150 -7.14 -0.42 -7.67
N ASN A 151 -8.05 -1.21 -8.22
CA ASN A 151 -7.77 -2.14 -9.31
C ASN A 151 -7.60 -1.43 -10.67
N SER A 152 -8.10 -0.20 -10.82
CA SER A 152 -8.09 0.54 -12.09
C SER A 152 -6.72 1.10 -12.46
N LYS A 153 -5.83 1.32 -11.48
CA LYS A 153 -4.50 1.89 -11.69
C LYS A 153 -3.44 0.91 -12.18
N LYS A 154 -3.76 -0.39 -12.17
CA LYS A 154 -2.80 -1.42 -12.58
C LYS A 154 -2.85 -1.64 -14.10
N THR A 155 -1.68 -1.86 -14.70
CA THR A 155 -1.56 -2.29 -16.11
C THR A 155 -2.24 -3.63 -16.36
N THR A 156 -2.19 -4.54 -15.38
CA THR A 156 -2.88 -5.84 -15.38
C THR A 156 -3.92 -5.86 -14.27
N ALA A 157 -5.08 -5.25 -14.50
CA ALA A 157 -6.19 -5.29 -13.56
C ALA A 157 -6.68 -6.73 -13.34
N ILE A 158 -7.04 -7.08 -12.10
CA ILE A 158 -7.66 -8.36 -11.78
C ILE A 158 -9.05 -8.40 -12.42
N LYS A 159 -9.32 -9.47 -13.15
CA LYS A 159 -10.56 -9.67 -13.89
C LYS A 159 -11.36 -10.86 -13.33
N SER A 160 -12.67 -10.81 -13.55
CA SER A 160 -13.57 -11.94 -13.34
C SER A 160 -13.39 -12.99 -14.45
N ASP A 161 -14.02 -14.16 -14.30
CA ASP A 161 -14.03 -15.23 -15.31
C ASP A 161 -14.60 -14.74 -16.66
N ALA A 162 -15.46 -13.73 -16.63
CA ALA A 162 -16.00 -13.07 -17.83
C ALA A 162 -15.08 -11.99 -18.42
N ASN A 163 -13.80 -11.97 -18.05
CA ASN A 163 -12.77 -11.02 -18.51
C ASN A 163 -13.07 -9.53 -18.17
N ARG A 164 -14.02 -9.26 -17.28
CA ARG A 164 -14.37 -7.92 -16.79
C ARG A 164 -13.47 -7.56 -15.58
N PRO A 165 -12.88 -6.37 -15.53
CA PRO A 165 -12.11 -5.94 -14.35
C PRO A 165 -13.03 -5.87 -13.12
N LEU A 166 -12.54 -6.37 -11.98
CA LEU A 166 -13.27 -6.35 -10.71
C LEU A 166 -13.31 -4.92 -10.16
N LYS A 167 -14.47 -4.54 -9.63
CA LYS A 167 -14.71 -3.23 -9.02
C LYS A 167 -14.08 -3.16 -7.63
N SER A 168 -13.10 -2.29 -7.46
CA SER A 168 -12.36 -2.10 -6.21
C SER A 168 -13.10 -1.20 -5.20
N LEU A 169 -12.54 -1.04 -3.99
CA LEU A 169 -13.06 -0.10 -2.98
C LEU A 169 -13.11 1.33 -3.53
N SER A 170 -12.03 1.80 -4.17
CA SER A 170 -11.97 3.12 -4.80
C SER A 170 -13.08 3.31 -5.83
N ASP A 171 -13.32 2.32 -6.68
CA ASP A 171 -14.38 2.37 -7.69
C ASP A 171 -15.79 2.38 -7.08
N SER A 172 -15.94 1.80 -5.89
CA SER A 172 -17.21 1.80 -5.15
C SER A 172 -17.50 3.15 -4.49
N LEU A 173 -16.48 3.96 -4.24
CA LEU A 173 -16.61 5.26 -3.54
C LEU A 173 -16.64 6.44 -4.51
N LYS A 174 -15.86 6.39 -5.61
CA LYS A 174 -15.69 7.48 -6.57
C LYS A 174 -16.78 7.53 -7.64
N GLY A 175 -16.93 8.70 -8.24
CA GLY A 175 -17.81 8.93 -9.40
C GLY A 175 -19.27 9.17 -9.08
N LYS A 176 -20.10 9.30 -10.14
CA LYS A 176 -21.52 9.63 -10.04
C LYS A 176 -22.34 8.56 -9.31
N GLN A 177 -21.99 7.29 -9.51
CA GLN A 177 -22.63 6.12 -8.87
C GLN A 177 -21.88 5.65 -7.61
N GLY A 178 -20.86 6.41 -7.17
CA GLY A 178 -20.12 6.12 -5.95
C GLY A 178 -20.93 6.46 -4.68
N ARG A 179 -20.57 5.83 -3.57
CA ARG A 179 -21.27 5.98 -2.27
C ARG A 179 -21.35 7.41 -1.80
N PHE A 180 -20.30 8.20 -1.96
CA PHE A 180 -20.31 9.60 -1.53
C PHE A 180 -21.34 10.42 -2.30
N ARG A 181 -21.36 10.33 -3.61
CA ARG A 181 -22.22 11.17 -4.43
C ARG A 181 -23.66 10.66 -4.49
N GLN A 182 -23.87 9.35 -4.60
CA GLN A 182 -25.19 8.76 -4.78
C GLN A 182 -25.95 8.57 -3.45
N ASN A 183 -25.25 8.15 -2.38
CA ASN A 183 -25.89 7.72 -1.14
C ASN A 183 -25.76 8.72 0.01
N LEU A 184 -24.77 9.62 -0.01
CA LEU A 184 -24.55 10.59 1.07
C LEU A 184 -24.93 12.02 0.68
N LEU A 185 -24.72 12.44 -0.57
CA LEU A 185 -25.00 13.79 -1.06
C LEU A 185 -26.26 13.86 -1.94
N GLY A 186 -26.80 12.72 -2.34
CA GLY A 186 -27.98 12.61 -3.20
C GLY A 186 -29.29 12.40 -2.47
#